data_0edeb18c992872d0e9ec4aae623a6fd9
#
_entry.id   0edeb18c992872d0e9ec4aae623a6fd9
#
_cell.length_a   1.000
_cell.length_b   1.000
_cell.length_c   1.000
_cell.angle_alpha   90.00
_cell.angle_beta   90.00
_cell.angle_gamma   90.00
#
_symmetry.space_group_name_H-M   'P 1'
#
loop_
_entity.id
_entity.type
_entity.pdbx_description
1 polymer ?
#
loop_
_entity_poly.entity_id
_entity_poly.type
_entity_poly.pdbx_seq_one_letter_code
_entity_poly.pdbx_strand_id
1 'polypeptide(L)'
;LGGIALGSSYPATTGAFQTSFAGGSGNEPSDIAITKFSSDGTTKLYSTYLGGSSNELLASLICTPANELVAVMTTSSTDFPTTANAYDRSFNGGSPLIAYDINLPNGSDLAVTKLNVAGSALIGSTFLGGSGNDGTNLDDATAFNYGDESRSDVALDNAGNIYVTSTTTSTNIPNTTGKAQASYGGGSSDGLLAKFNSNLSSLTW
;
A
#
# COMPACT_ATOMS: atom_id res chain seq x y z
N LEU A 1 -11.01 -6.40 8.29
CA LEU A 1 -11.54 -5.84 7.05
C LEU A 1 -10.75 -4.61 6.63
N GLY A 2 -10.52 -4.49 5.34
CA GLY A 2 -9.95 -3.28 4.72
C GLY A 2 -10.78 -2.84 3.52
N GLY A 3 -10.68 -1.58 3.18
CA GLY A 3 -11.37 -0.96 2.05
C GLY A 3 -10.92 0.48 1.86
N ILE A 4 -11.68 1.22 1.08
CA ILE A 4 -11.44 2.62 0.78
C ILE A 4 -12.53 3.45 1.46
N ALA A 5 -12.14 4.51 2.17
CA ALA A 5 -13.05 5.52 2.70
C ALA A 5 -13.07 6.72 1.76
N LEU A 6 -14.23 7.00 1.17
CA LEU A 6 -14.44 8.17 0.31
C LEU A 6 -14.90 9.37 1.17
N GLY A 7 -14.01 9.88 2.04
CA GLY A 7 -14.25 11.02 2.89
C GLY A 7 -14.25 10.74 4.39
N SER A 8 -14.65 11.72 5.18
CA SER A 8 -14.43 11.80 6.64
C SER A 8 -15.49 11.10 7.51
N SER A 9 -16.42 10.34 6.93
CA SER A 9 -17.52 9.71 7.67
C SER A 9 -17.21 8.32 8.25
N TYR A 10 -16.03 7.75 7.96
CA TYR A 10 -15.62 6.45 8.49
C TYR A 10 -15.39 6.52 10.01
N PRO A 11 -16.00 5.59 10.79
CA PRO A 11 -16.04 5.69 12.26
C PRO A 11 -14.73 5.21 12.90
N ALA A 12 -13.65 5.98 12.79
CA ALA A 12 -12.38 5.66 13.41
C ALA A 12 -12.49 5.61 14.94
N THR A 13 -11.74 4.71 15.57
CA THR A 13 -11.75 4.51 17.03
C THR A 13 -10.81 5.50 17.70
N THR A 14 -11.22 6.08 18.82
CA THR A 14 -10.33 6.92 19.65
C THR A 14 -9.06 6.16 20.02
N GLY A 15 -7.91 6.77 19.79
CA GLY A 15 -6.58 6.17 20.01
C GLY A 15 -6.08 5.26 18.89
N ALA A 16 -6.82 5.12 17.79
CA ALA A 16 -6.31 4.50 16.56
C ALA A 16 -5.18 5.34 15.95
N PHE A 17 -4.39 4.73 15.08
CA PHE A 17 -3.23 5.38 14.45
C PHE A 17 -3.60 6.70 13.75
N GLN A 18 -4.66 6.69 12.95
CA GLN A 18 -5.16 7.87 12.23
C GLN A 18 -6.68 7.95 12.42
N THR A 19 -7.12 8.96 13.16
CA THR A 19 -8.54 9.13 13.51
C THR A 19 -9.28 10.10 12.60
N SER A 20 -8.54 10.80 11.74
CA SER A 20 -9.09 11.78 10.79
C SER A 20 -8.75 11.39 9.36
N PHE A 21 -9.68 11.62 8.46
CA PHE A 21 -9.44 11.55 7.02
C PHE A 21 -8.36 12.56 6.65
N ALA A 22 -7.30 12.12 5.97
CA ALA A 22 -6.15 12.99 5.67
C ALA A 22 -6.37 13.81 4.40
N GLY A 23 -7.19 13.34 3.50
CA GLY A 23 -7.48 14.09 2.31
C GLY A 23 -7.64 13.23 1.08
N GLY A 24 -7.33 13.85 -0.02
CA GLY A 24 -7.48 13.34 -1.36
C GLY A 24 -7.90 14.48 -2.27
N SER A 25 -7.76 14.30 -3.56
CA SER A 25 -8.09 15.30 -4.56
C SER A 25 -9.08 14.75 -5.59
N GLY A 26 -9.87 15.65 -6.17
CA GLY A 26 -10.87 15.28 -7.18
C GLY A 26 -12.25 15.00 -6.59
N ASN A 27 -13.09 14.31 -7.35
CA ASN A 27 -14.47 14.02 -6.99
C ASN A 27 -14.60 12.86 -5.98
N GLU A 28 -13.60 11.99 -5.89
CA GLU A 28 -13.57 10.77 -5.09
C GLU A 28 -12.30 10.77 -4.20
N PRO A 29 -12.20 11.69 -3.20
CA PRO A 29 -11.06 11.70 -2.29
C PRO A 29 -11.06 10.43 -1.44
N SER A 30 -9.90 9.77 -1.30
CA SER A 30 -9.83 8.44 -0.69
C SER A 30 -8.65 8.25 0.25
N ASP A 31 -8.92 7.68 1.42
CA ASP A 31 -7.94 7.06 2.32
C ASP A 31 -8.27 5.57 2.48
N ILE A 32 -7.32 4.78 2.93
CA ILE A 32 -7.58 3.40 3.34
C ILE A 32 -8.38 3.41 4.65
N ALA A 33 -9.38 2.53 4.72
CA ALA A 33 -10.18 2.25 5.92
C ALA A 33 -9.88 0.84 6.42
N ILE A 34 -9.44 0.71 7.67
CA ILE A 34 -9.11 -0.58 8.28
C ILE A 34 -9.93 -0.77 9.56
N THR A 35 -10.70 -1.87 9.63
CA THR A 35 -11.42 -2.28 10.85
C THR A 35 -11.01 -3.67 11.28
N LYS A 36 -10.66 -3.83 12.54
CA LYS A 36 -10.44 -5.12 13.20
C LYS A 36 -11.63 -5.47 14.08
N PHE A 37 -12.14 -6.65 13.88
CA PHE A 37 -13.18 -7.25 14.74
C PHE A 37 -12.58 -8.35 15.62
N SER A 38 -13.30 -8.72 16.69
CA SER A 38 -13.08 -9.95 17.44
C SER A 38 -13.27 -11.17 16.53
N SER A 39 -12.75 -12.34 16.95
CA SER A 39 -12.81 -13.57 16.14
C SER A 39 -14.23 -14.06 15.87
N ASP A 40 -15.19 -13.69 16.72
CA ASP A 40 -16.62 -13.98 16.56
C ASP A 40 -17.39 -12.91 15.76
N GLY A 41 -16.70 -11.83 15.34
CA GLY A 41 -17.27 -10.73 14.57
C GLY A 41 -18.18 -9.78 15.36
N THR A 42 -18.35 -10.00 16.67
CA THR A 42 -19.35 -9.25 17.48
C THR A 42 -18.84 -7.91 17.99
N THR A 43 -17.53 -7.75 18.13
CA THR A 43 -16.92 -6.55 18.72
C THR A 43 -15.94 -5.91 17.77
N LYS A 44 -16.11 -4.60 17.50
CA LYS A 44 -15.12 -3.78 16.82
C LYS A 44 -13.97 -3.46 17.79
N LEU A 45 -12.77 -4.00 17.51
CA LEU A 45 -11.60 -3.81 18.36
C LEU A 45 -10.94 -2.47 18.07
N TYR A 46 -10.76 -2.12 16.81
CA TYR A 46 -10.35 -0.80 16.36
C TYR A 46 -10.81 -0.53 14.93
N SER A 47 -10.85 0.75 14.58
CA SER A 47 -10.92 1.21 13.20
C SER A 47 -10.05 2.45 13.02
N THR A 48 -9.31 2.51 11.91
CA THR A 48 -8.36 3.57 11.60
C THR A 48 -8.42 3.93 10.12
N TYR A 49 -8.20 5.19 9.81
CA TYR A 49 -7.76 5.57 8.48
C TYR A 49 -6.28 5.21 8.30
N LEU A 50 -5.82 5.19 7.08
CA LEU A 50 -4.42 5.14 6.71
C LEU A 50 -4.26 5.82 5.35
N GLY A 51 -3.64 6.99 5.32
CA GLY A 51 -3.43 7.77 4.11
C GLY A 51 -2.67 9.04 4.36
N GLY A 52 -2.36 9.74 3.28
CA GLY A 52 -1.74 11.05 3.27
C GLY A 52 -2.66 12.11 2.66
N SER A 53 -2.10 13.19 2.15
CA SER A 53 -2.87 14.33 1.62
C SER A 53 -3.41 14.14 0.19
N SER A 54 -3.14 13.00 -0.45
CA SER A 54 -3.69 12.64 -1.77
C SER A 54 -4.57 11.38 -1.67
N ASN A 55 -4.58 10.53 -2.67
CA ASN A 55 -5.49 9.38 -2.72
C ASN A 55 -4.76 8.05 -2.56
N GLU A 56 -5.40 7.12 -1.86
CA GLU A 56 -4.93 5.75 -1.60
C GLU A 56 -5.93 4.70 -2.07
N LEU A 57 -5.39 3.58 -2.60
CA LEU A 57 -6.12 2.40 -3.05
C LEU A 57 -5.59 1.16 -2.32
N LEU A 58 -6.40 0.54 -1.45
CA LEU A 58 -6.01 -0.71 -0.78
C LEU A 58 -6.02 -1.86 -1.78
N ALA A 59 -4.92 -2.61 -1.85
CA ALA A 59 -4.82 -3.79 -2.69
C ALA A 59 -4.99 -5.10 -1.89
N SER A 60 -4.21 -5.29 -0.84
CA SER A 60 -4.25 -6.53 -0.05
C SER A 60 -3.85 -6.29 1.40
N LEU A 61 -4.28 -7.19 2.29
CA LEU A 61 -3.91 -7.18 3.70
C LEU A 61 -3.84 -8.61 4.28
N ILE A 62 -2.93 -8.81 5.22
CA ILE A 62 -2.74 -10.10 5.92
C ILE A 62 -2.42 -9.86 7.40
N CYS A 63 -2.96 -10.72 8.27
CA CYS A 63 -2.60 -10.74 9.69
C CYS A 63 -1.37 -11.62 9.93
N THR A 64 -0.43 -11.13 10.73
CA THR A 64 0.69 -11.95 11.23
C THR A 64 0.22 -12.94 12.29
N PRO A 65 0.99 -14.01 12.60
CA PRO A 65 0.70 -14.88 13.73
C PRO A 65 0.61 -14.14 15.08
N ALA A 66 1.24 -12.98 15.21
CA ALA A 66 1.16 -12.09 16.38
C ALA A 66 -0.08 -11.17 16.36
N ASN A 67 -1.01 -11.36 15.41
CA ASN A 67 -2.19 -10.50 15.21
C ASN A 67 -1.90 -9.03 14.85
N GLU A 68 -0.71 -8.73 14.35
CA GLU A 68 -0.38 -7.46 13.71
C GLU A 68 -0.94 -7.48 12.29
N LEU A 69 -1.18 -6.33 11.69
CA LEU A 69 -1.70 -6.24 10.32
C LEU A 69 -0.63 -5.73 9.36
N VAL A 70 -0.40 -6.45 8.28
CA VAL A 70 0.37 -5.95 7.12
C VAL A 70 -0.63 -5.61 6.01
N ALA A 71 -0.48 -4.45 5.43
CA ALA A 71 -1.28 -3.98 4.29
C ALA A 71 -0.37 -3.48 3.17
N VAL A 72 -0.74 -3.77 1.93
CA VAL A 72 -0.13 -3.21 0.73
C VAL A 72 -1.18 -2.40 -0.02
N MET A 73 -0.79 -1.24 -0.51
CA MET A 73 -1.65 -0.28 -1.17
C MET A 73 -0.89 0.52 -2.21
N THR A 74 -1.62 1.12 -3.12
CA THR A 74 -1.13 2.16 -4.01
C THR A 74 -1.42 3.51 -3.37
N THR A 75 -0.47 4.42 -3.40
CA THR A 75 -0.62 5.79 -2.88
C THR A 75 -0.17 6.82 -3.90
N SER A 76 -0.83 7.97 -3.92
CA SER A 76 -0.41 9.19 -4.63
C SER A 76 0.04 10.28 -3.65
N SER A 77 0.11 9.97 -2.36
CA SER A 77 0.47 10.92 -1.31
C SER A 77 1.98 11.01 -1.11
N THR A 78 2.55 12.17 -1.34
CA THR A 78 3.98 12.43 -1.09
C THR A 78 4.31 12.44 0.41
N ASP A 79 3.31 12.63 1.25
CA ASP A 79 3.36 12.67 2.72
C ASP A 79 2.73 11.43 3.39
N PHE A 80 2.55 10.34 2.63
CA PHE A 80 2.08 9.08 3.21
C PHE A 80 2.92 8.69 4.44
N PRO A 81 2.30 8.26 5.55
CA PRO A 81 3.02 8.04 6.81
C PRO A 81 4.02 6.87 6.72
N THR A 82 5.31 7.19 6.79
CA THR A 82 6.42 6.23 6.85
C THR A 82 7.07 6.22 8.24
N THR A 83 7.69 5.09 8.62
CA THR A 83 8.46 5.02 9.87
C THR A 83 9.87 5.59 9.71
N ALA A 84 10.47 6.06 10.80
CA ALA A 84 11.80 6.70 10.78
C ALA A 84 12.91 5.78 10.24
N ASN A 85 12.77 4.46 10.44
CA ASN A 85 13.69 3.43 9.97
C ASN A 85 13.17 2.65 8.75
N ALA A 86 12.22 3.20 8.00
CA ALA A 86 11.72 2.58 6.79
C ALA A 86 12.84 2.34 5.76
N TYR A 87 12.67 1.33 4.94
CA TYR A 87 13.57 1.09 3.80
C TYR A 87 13.62 2.30 2.86
N ASP A 88 12.47 2.84 2.47
CA ASP A 88 12.34 4.06 1.68
C ASP A 88 11.27 4.98 2.27
N ARG A 89 11.60 6.26 2.38
CA ARG A 89 10.70 7.31 2.88
C ARG A 89 10.34 8.33 1.79
N SER A 90 10.80 8.09 0.59
CA SER A 90 10.66 9.01 -0.53
C SER A 90 9.57 8.50 -1.47
N PHE A 91 8.57 9.31 -1.71
CA PHE A 91 7.63 9.10 -2.80
C PHE A 91 8.31 9.50 -4.11
N ASN A 92 8.32 8.60 -5.08
CA ASN A 92 8.95 8.82 -6.39
C ASN A 92 7.89 9.07 -7.47
N GLY A 93 6.69 8.48 -7.32
CA GLY A 93 5.52 8.70 -8.15
C GLY A 93 5.72 8.38 -9.62
N GLY A 94 4.94 9.04 -10.45
CA GLY A 94 4.95 8.90 -11.91
C GLY A 94 4.13 10.00 -12.56
N SER A 95 3.60 9.74 -13.74
CA SER A 95 2.64 10.64 -14.38
C SER A 95 1.28 10.55 -13.70
N PRO A 96 0.51 11.66 -13.60
CA PRO A 96 -0.87 11.61 -13.12
C PRO A 96 -1.70 10.56 -13.86
N LEU A 97 -2.53 9.85 -13.12
CA LEU A 97 -3.42 8.82 -13.68
C LEU A 97 -4.76 8.75 -12.93
N ILE A 98 -5.70 7.98 -13.47
CA ILE A 98 -6.98 7.65 -12.83
C ILE A 98 -7.09 6.13 -12.76
N ALA A 99 -7.38 5.59 -11.58
CA ALA A 99 -7.70 4.19 -11.35
C ALA A 99 -8.99 4.09 -10.54
N TYR A 100 -9.93 3.25 -10.94
CA TYR A 100 -11.28 3.13 -10.32
C TYR A 100 -12.03 4.47 -10.19
N ASP A 101 -11.91 5.36 -11.17
CA ASP A 101 -12.40 6.74 -11.13
C ASP A 101 -11.75 7.63 -10.05
N ILE A 102 -10.77 7.13 -9.31
CA ILE A 102 -10.01 7.86 -8.31
C ILE A 102 -8.78 8.50 -8.98
N ASN A 103 -8.63 9.81 -8.79
CA ASN A 103 -7.51 10.56 -9.35
C ASN A 103 -6.24 10.38 -8.52
N LEU A 104 -5.15 9.97 -9.15
CA LEU A 104 -3.81 9.89 -8.56
C LEU A 104 -2.92 11.00 -9.16
N PRO A 105 -2.99 12.23 -8.64
CA PRO A 105 -2.44 13.41 -9.30
C PRO A 105 -0.92 13.47 -9.34
N ASN A 106 -0.25 12.75 -8.46
CA ASN A 106 1.22 12.70 -8.38
C ASN A 106 1.81 11.43 -9.03
N GLY A 107 0.97 10.66 -9.75
CA GLY A 107 1.30 9.29 -10.11
C GLY A 107 1.13 8.35 -8.91
N SER A 108 1.81 7.21 -8.92
CA SER A 108 1.62 6.20 -7.88
C SER A 108 2.88 5.46 -7.51
N ASP A 109 3.07 5.24 -6.20
CA ASP A 109 3.99 4.26 -5.62
C ASP A 109 3.19 3.24 -4.79
N LEU A 110 3.79 2.08 -4.55
CA LEU A 110 3.32 1.18 -3.51
C LEU A 110 3.69 1.72 -2.13
N ALA A 111 2.79 1.55 -1.17
CA ALA A 111 3.11 1.66 0.24
C ALA A 111 2.86 0.30 0.92
N VAL A 112 3.80 -0.10 1.77
CA VAL A 112 3.71 -1.33 2.57
C VAL A 112 3.75 -0.93 4.03
N THR A 113 2.72 -1.27 4.79
CA THR A 113 2.53 -0.80 6.15
C THR A 113 2.24 -1.95 7.10
N LYS A 114 2.84 -1.93 8.29
CA LYS A 114 2.59 -2.87 9.37
C LYS A 114 2.08 -2.13 10.61
N LEU A 115 0.83 -2.40 10.99
CA LEU A 115 0.18 -1.88 12.19
C LEU A 115 0.36 -2.85 13.37
N ASN A 116 0.49 -2.29 14.58
CA ASN A 116 0.48 -3.06 15.81
C ASN A 116 -0.89 -3.72 16.06
N VAL A 117 -0.95 -4.63 17.01
CA VAL A 117 -2.17 -5.39 17.37
C VAL A 117 -3.35 -4.49 17.72
N ALA A 118 -3.09 -3.34 18.33
CA ALA A 118 -4.10 -2.38 18.77
C ALA A 118 -4.53 -1.39 17.66
N GLY A 119 -3.89 -1.40 16.48
CA GLY A 119 -4.16 -0.45 15.41
C GLY A 119 -3.81 1.00 15.75
N SER A 120 -2.96 1.21 16.76
CA SER A 120 -2.64 2.54 17.31
C SER A 120 -1.28 3.09 16.90
N ALA A 121 -0.42 2.25 16.27
CA ALA A 121 0.91 2.66 15.83
C ALA A 121 1.40 1.83 14.64
N LEU A 122 2.25 2.45 13.83
CA LEU A 122 3.01 1.77 12.79
C LEU A 122 4.23 1.07 13.42
N ILE A 123 4.38 -0.23 13.15
CA ILE A 123 5.60 -1.00 13.44
C ILE A 123 6.61 -0.77 12.32
N GLY A 124 6.15 -0.70 11.09
CA GLY A 124 6.90 -0.39 9.90
C GLY A 124 5.98 0.19 8.83
N SER A 125 6.50 1.11 8.04
CA SER A 125 5.80 1.65 6.87
C SER A 125 6.82 2.25 5.92
N THR A 126 6.79 1.85 4.65
CA THR A 126 7.77 2.18 3.63
C THR A 126 7.11 2.37 2.27
N PHE A 127 7.68 3.23 1.43
CA PHE A 127 7.40 3.19 0.00
C PHE A 127 8.15 2.05 -0.69
N LEU A 128 7.64 1.64 -1.83
CA LEU A 128 8.28 0.76 -2.80
C LEU A 128 7.87 1.21 -4.19
N GLY A 129 8.80 1.83 -4.91
CA GLY A 129 8.54 2.33 -6.25
C GLY A 129 9.79 2.90 -6.91
N GLY A 130 9.63 3.35 -8.12
CA GLY A 130 10.62 4.06 -8.90
C GLY A 130 10.03 5.35 -9.49
N SER A 131 10.55 5.80 -10.63
CA SER A 131 10.10 7.06 -11.23
C SER A 131 8.89 6.95 -12.17
N GLY A 132 8.35 5.75 -12.34
CA GLY A 132 7.10 5.47 -13.06
C GLY A 132 5.95 5.23 -12.10
N ASN A 133 4.79 4.82 -12.62
CA ASN A 133 3.66 4.43 -11.80
C ASN A 133 3.82 2.98 -11.32
N ASP A 134 3.69 2.77 -10.02
CA ASP A 134 3.82 1.48 -9.37
C ASP A 134 2.52 1.13 -8.63
N GLY A 135 2.13 -0.14 -8.66
CA GLY A 135 0.89 -0.59 -8.02
C GLY A 135 -0.38 -0.44 -8.86
N THR A 136 -0.28 0.07 -10.07
CA THR A 136 -1.42 0.22 -10.98
C THR A 136 -1.23 -0.57 -12.27
N ASN A 137 -2.32 -1.12 -12.82
CA ASN A 137 -2.36 -1.81 -14.10
C ASN A 137 -3.48 -1.21 -14.95
N LEU A 138 -3.14 -0.27 -15.82
CA LEU A 138 -4.08 0.42 -16.70
C LEU A 138 -4.02 -0.09 -18.14
N ASP A 139 -3.39 -1.23 -18.38
CA ASP A 139 -3.33 -1.85 -19.70
C ASP A 139 -4.62 -2.64 -19.98
N ASP A 140 -5.45 -2.17 -20.91
CA ASP A 140 -6.69 -2.83 -21.33
C ASP A 140 -6.49 -4.28 -21.80
N ALA A 141 -5.27 -4.65 -22.21
CA ALA A 141 -4.95 -6.02 -22.58
C ALA A 141 -4.80 -6.97 -21.38
N THR A 142 -4.60 -6.44 -20.19
CA THR A 142 -4.36 -7.20 -18.95
C THR A 142 -5.30 -6.85 -17.80
N ALA A 143 -6.05 -5.76 -17.90
CA ALA A 143 -7.11 -5.37 -16.95
C ALA A 143 -8.47 -5.90 -17.44
N PHE A 144 -8.85 -7.10 -17.03
CA PHE A 144 -10.08 -7.77 -17.53
C PHE A 144 -11.29 -7.58 -16.63
N ASN A 145 -11.09 -7.09 -15.41
CA ASN A 145 -12.18 -6.91 -14.46
C ASN A 145 -11.87 -5.75 -13.52
N TYR A 146 -12.90 -5.34 -12.78
CA TYR A 146 -12.88 -4.24 -11.83
C TYR A 146 -11.71 -4.29 -10.82
N GLY A 147 -11.24 -5.47 -10.43
CA GLY A 147 -10.16 -5.63 -9.45
C GLY A 147 -8.74 -5.49 -10.02
N ASP A 148 -8.58 -5.34 -11.32
CA ASP A 148 -7.26 -5.47 -11.95
C ASP A 148 -6.46 -4.15 -12.03
N GLU A 149 -7.11 -2.98 -11.88
CA GLU A 149 -6.46 -1.66 -12.03
C GLU A 149 -5.46 -1.32 -10.90
N SER A 150 -5.64 -1.88 -9.70
CA SER A 150 -4.71 -1.73 -8.56
C SER A 150 -4.55 -3.04 -7.84
N ARG A 151 -3.94 -4.01 -8.51
CA ARG A 151 -3.79 -5.37 -7.99
C ARG A 151 -2.39 -5.61 -7.49
N SER A 152 -2.26 -5.65 -6.17
CA SER A 152 -1.05 -6.10 -5.48
C SER A 152 -1.44 -7.13 -4.43
N ASP A 153 -0.49 -7.97 -4.05
CA ASP A 153 -0.74 -8.97 -3.00
C ASP A 153 0.41 -9.03 -2.00
N VAL A 154 0.13 -9.55 -0.81
CA VAL A 154 1.08 -9.66 0.28
C VAL A 154 1.06 -11.05 0.90
N ALA A 155 2.24 -11.60 1.15
CA ALA A 155 2.43 -12.87 1.84
C ALA A 155 3.53 -12.76 2.91
N LEU A 156 3.52 -13.71 3.85
CA LEU A 156 4.50 -13.79 4.94
C LEU A 156 5.18 -15.14 4.94
N ASP A 157 6.47 -15.18 5.26
CA ASP A 157 7.15 -16.43 5.61
C ASP A 157 7.11 -16.68 7.13
N ASN A 158 7.57 -17.87 7.55
CA ASN A 158 7.61 -18.25 8.97
C ASN A 158 8.53 -17.38 9.84
N ALA A 159 9.46 -16.63 9.23
CA ALA A 159 10.32 -15.67 9.92
C ALA A 159 9.69 -14.28 10.02
N GLY A 160 8.48 -14.11 9.44
CA GLY A 160 7.76 -12.85 9.41
C GLY A 160 8.24 -11.89 8.33
N ASN A 161 9.10 -12.33 7.39
CA ASN A 161 9.45 -11.50 6.25
C ASN A 161 8.22 -11.28 5.35
N ILE A 162 8.16 -10.12 4.73
CA ILE A 162 7.01 -9.64 3.98
C ILE A 162 7.34 -9.71 2.49
N TYR A 163 6.54 -10.45 1.74
CA TYR A 163 6.63 -10.56 0.28
C TYR A 163 5.52 -9.74 -0.33
N VAL A 164 5.85 -8.93 -1.32
CA VAL A 164 4.91 -8.10 -2.07
C VAL A 164 5.04 -8.42 -3.54
N THR A 165 3.91 -8.64 -4.21
CA THR A 165 3.84 -8.74 -5.66
C THR A 165 2.91 -7.66 -6.19
N SER A 166 3.27 -7.09 -7.34
CA SER A 166 2.53 -5.99 -7.96
C SER A 166 2.93 -5.81 -9.44
N THR A 167 2.55 -4.68 -9.99
CA THR A 167 2.97 -4.19 -11.31
C THR A 167 3.78 -2.91 -11.18
N THR A 168 4.64 -2.65 -12.17
CA THR A 168 5.45 -1.44 -12.24
C THR A 168 5.58 -0.95 -13.69
N THR A 169 5.63 0.37 -13.86
CA THR A 169 6.08 1.01 -15.11
C THR A 169 7.46 1.66 -14.94
N SER A 170 8.05 1.53 -13.75
CA SER A 170 9.33 2.11 -13.41
C SER A 170 10.49 1.31 -13.99
N THR A 171 11.40 1.98 -14.67
CA THR A 171 12.65 1.38 -15.20
C THR A 171 13.78 1.36 -14.18
N ASN A 172 13.59 1.99 -13.03
CA ASN A 172 14.57 2.19 -11.97
C ASN A 172 14.09 1.67 -10.61
N ILE A 173 13.26 0.62 -10.58
CA ILE A 173 12.89 -0.05 -9.34
C ILE A 173 14.15 -0.42 -8.55
N PRO A 174 14.19 -0.16 -7.21
CA PRO A 174 15.33 -0.54 -6.39
C PRO A 174 15.65 -2.03 -6.52
N ASN A 175 16.89 -2.31 -6.83
CA ASN A 175 17.36 -3.65 -7.10
C ASN A 175 18.40 -4.10 -6.08
N THR A 176 18.32 -5.36 -5.65
CA THR A 176 19.29 -5.97 -4.76
C THR A 176 20.23 -6.94 -5.51
N THR A 177 21.33 -7.28 -4.87
CA THR A 177 22.25 -8.32 -5.40
C THR A 177 21.54 -9.68 -5.46
N GLY A 178 21.73 -10.42 -6.54
CA GLY A 178 21.17 -11.78 -6.70
C GLY A 178 19.70 -11.83 -7.15
N LYS A 179 19.14 -10.71 -7.61
CA LYS A 179 17.79 -10.63 -8.18
C LYS A 179 17.61 -11.50 -9.44
N ALA A 180 16.40 -11.99 -9.65
CA ALA A 180 16.05 -12.79 -10.82
C ALA A 180 16.05 -11.98 -12.12
N GLN A 181 15.61 -10.71 -12.06
CA GLN A 181 15.60 -9.78 -13.19
C GLN A 181 16.25 -8.44 -12.79
N ALA A 182 17.20 -8.02 -13.60
CA ALA A 182 18.03 -6.85 -13.29
C ALA A 182 17.47 -5.53 -13.81
N SER A 183 16.58 -5.56 -14.78
CA SER A 183 16.07 -4.39 -15.47
C SER A 183 14.64 -4.61 -15.96
N TYR A 184 13.94 -3.54 -16.18
CA TYR A 184 12.63 -3.53 -16.80
C TYR A 184 12.66 -4.30 -18.14
N GLY A 185 11.70 -5.23 -18.32
CA GLY A 185 11.65 -6.11 -19.49
C GLY A 185 11.02 -5.46 -20.71
N GLY A 186 10.30 -4.38 -20.54
CA GLY A 186 9.64 -3.64 -21.61
C GLY A 186 8.12 -3.82 -21.62
N GLY A 187 7.46 -3.26 -22.64
CA GLY A 187 6.00 -3.22 -22.71
C GLY A 187 5.38 -2.07 -21.93
N SER A 188 4.08 -2.17 -21.64
CA SER A 188 3.33 -1.15 -20.88
C SER A 188 3.59 -1.23 -19.37
N SER A 189 3.86 -2.43 -18.86
CA SER A 189 4.19 -2.68 -17.44
C SER A 189 4.94 -4.00 -17.27
N ASP A 190 5.64 -4.17 -16.17
CA ASP A 190 6.28 -5.41 -15.72
C ASP A 190 5.71 -5.88 -14.37
N GLY A 191 5.86 -7.18 -14.09
CA GLY A 191 5.60 -7.72 -12.77
C GLY A 191 6.70 -7.32 -11.78
N LEU A 192 6.30 -6.92 -10.57
CA LEU A 192 7.17 -6.61 -9.45
C LEU A 192 7.04 -7.70 -8.38
N LEU A 193 8.18 -8.17 -7.87
CA LEU A 193 8.24 -9.03 -6.69
C LEU A 193 9.34 -8.54 -5.75
N ALA A 194 8.99 -8.30 -4.50
CA ALA A 194 9.89 -7.77 -3.48
C ALA A 194 9.79 -8.54 -2.17
N LYS A 195 10.90 -8.64 -1.44
CA LYS A 195 10.95 -9.22 -0.10
C LYS A 195 11.55 -8.22 0.88
N PHE A 196 10.80 -7.88 1.90
CA PHE A 196 11.27 -7.09 3.04
C PHE A 196 11.52 -7.94 4.27
N ASN A 197 12.36 -7.43 5.19
CA ASN A 197 12.39 -7.93 6.55
C ASN A 197 11.07 -7.61 7.29
N SER A 198 10.86 -8.23 8.45
CA SER A 198 9.60 -8.21 9.19
C SER A 198 9.16 -6.82 9.71
N ASN A 199 10.04 -5.83 9.73
CA ASN A 199 9.76 -4.45 10.17
C ASN A 199 9.87 -3.40 9.05
N LEU A 200 9.98 -3.82 7.79
CA LEU A 200 10.01 -2.96 6.60
C LEU A 200 11.20 -1.96 6.59
N SER A 201 12.29 -2.27 7.28
CA SER A 201 13.48 -1.41 7.32
C SER A 201 14.53 -1.77 6.28
N SER A 202 14.40 -2.90 5.61
CA SER A 202 15.31 -3.33 4.56
C SER A 202 14.61 -4.16 3.49
N LEU A 203 14.97 -3.90 2.25
CA LEU A 203 14.65 -4.74 1.10
C LEU A 203 15.70 -5.86 1.01
N THR A 204 15.25 -7.11 0.96
CA THR A 204 16.14 -8.27 0.84
C THR A 204 16.43 -8.57 -0.63
N TRP A 205 15.41 -8.48 -1.46
CA TRP A 205 15.50 -8.59 -2.92
C TRP A 205 14.19 -8.15 -3.58
#